data_7bd25c60b58a6cf0a593e07adb1c892c
#
_entry.id   7bd25c60b58a6cf0a593e07adb1c892c
#
_cell.length_a   1.000
_cell.length_b   1.000
_cell.length_c   1.000
_cell.angle_alpha   90.00
_cell.angle_beta   90.00
_cell.angle_gamma   90.00
#
_symmetry.space_group_name_H-M   'P 1'
#
loop_
_entity.id
_entity.type
_entity.pdbx_description
1 polymer ?
#
loop_
_entity_poly.entity_id
_entity_poly.type
_entity_poly.pdbx_seq_one_letter_code
_entity_poly.pdbx_strand_id
1 'polypeptide(L)' 'MTLDEVTDALKKYERKYGMVSREFYTKWKKGETDFVAESVDWSLLFEAYQIMNGKTVS' A
#
# COMPACT_ATOMS: atom_id res chain seq x y z
N MET A 1 -15.27 3.85 0.90
CA MET A 1 -14.32 2.85 1.44
C MET A 1 -13.99 3.20 2.88
N THR A 2 -14.10 2.25 3.78
CA THR A 2 -13.81 2.48 5.20
C THR A 2 -12.35 2.15 5.50
N LEU A 3 -11.87 2.62 6.64
CA LEU A 3 -10.51 2.31 7.08
C LEU A 3 -10.31 0.80 7.22
N ASP A 4 -11.31 0.09 7.73
CA ASP A 4 -11.20 -1.36 7.88
C ASP A 4 -11.06 -2.06 6.53
N GLU A 5 -11.80 -1.61 5.52
CA GLU A 5 -11.70 -2.18 4.17
C GLU A 5 -10.31 -1.93 3.58
N VAL A 6 -9.78 -0.73 3.76
CA VAL A 6 -8.44 -0.41 3.26
C VAL A 6 -7.41 -1.26 3.97
N THR A 7 -7.50 -1.37 5.29
CA THR A 7 -6.56 -2.15 6.09
C THR A 7 -6.58 -3.63 5.68
N ASP A 8 -7.78 -4.19 5.46
CA ASP A 8 -7.90 -5.58 5.04
C ASP A 8 -7.26 -5.80 3.67
N ALA A 9 -7.47 -4.88 2.74
CA ALA A 9 -6.88 -4.97 1.41
C ALA A 9 -5.36 -4.91 1.49
N LEU A 10 -4.81 -4.03 2.33
CA LEU A 10 -3.38 -3.93 2.53
C LEU A 10 -2.81 -5.23 3.09
N LYS A 11 -3.50 -5.83 4.05
CA LYS A 11 -3.05 -7.09 4.64
C LYS A 11 -3.02 -8.22 3.63
N LYS A 12 -3.97 -8.24 2.70
CA LYS A 12 -4.00 -9.24 1.65
C LYS A 12 -2.76 -9.14 0.76
N TYR A 13 -2.41 -7.92 0.37
CA TYR A 13 -1.21 -7.71 -0.43
C TYR A 13 0.06 -8.05 0.36
N GLU A 14 0.11 -7.66 1.64
CA GLU A 14 1.26 -7.94 2.50
C GLU A 14 1.49 -9.45 2.60
N ARG A 15 0.43 -10.22 2.73
CA ARG A 15 0.51 -11.68 2.78
C ARG A 15 0.95 -12.25 1.45
N LYS A 16 0.41 -11.71 0.36
CA LYS A 16 0.70 -12.22 -0.97
C LYS A 16 2.16 -12.04 -1.35
N TYR A 17 2.75 -10.91 -1.00
CA TYR A 17 4.12 -10.58 -1.40
C TYR A 17 5.13 -10.70 -0.28
N GLY A 18 4.70 -11.01 0.93
CA GLY A 18 5.61 -11.22 2.05
C GLY A 18 6.34 -9.96 2.50
N MET A 19 5.74 -8.80 2.37
CA MET A 19 6.34 -7.55 2.84
C MET A 19 5.27 -6.60 3.34
N VAL A 20 5.64 -5.71 4.26
CA VAL A 20 4.69 -4.72 4.79
C VAL A 20 4.50 -3.60 3.76
N SER A 21 3.32 -2.97 3.82
CA SER A 21 2.95 -1.94 2.84
C SER A 21 3.91 -0.76 2.83
N ARG A 22 4.41 -0.35 3.98
CA ARG A 22 5.37 0.75 4.06
C ARG A 22 6.63 0.43 3.26
N GLU A 23 7.14 -0.77 3.42
CA GLU A 23 8.34 -1.21 2.72
C GLU A 23 8.10 -1.28 1.22
N PHE A 24 6.94 -1.85 0.82
CA PHE A 24 6.54 -1.88 -0.57
C PHE A 24 6.46 -0.47 -1.16
N TYR A 25 5.79 0.44 -0.46
CA TYR A 25 5.57 1.79 -0.96
C TYR A 25 6.89 2.53 -1.19
N THR A 26 7.84 2.35 -0.28
CA THR A 26 9.16 2.93 -0.42
C THR A 26 9.84 2.43 -1.69
N LYS A 27 9.80 1.11 -1.93
CA LYS A 27 10.38 0.51 -3.12
C LYS A 27 9.65 0.96 -4.39
N TRP A 28 8.33 1.05 -4.30
CA TRP A 28 7.53 1.47 -5.45
C TRP A 28 7.89 2.87 -5.91
N LYS A 29 8.07 3.79 -4.96
CA LYS A 29 8.45 5.16 -5.30
C LYS A 29 9.84 5.24 -5.92
N LYS A 30 10.70 4.28 -5.62
CA LYS A 30 12.04 4.20 -6.21
C LYS A 30 12.06 3.43 -7.53
N GLY A 31 10.93 2.87 -7.93
CA GLY A 31 10.86 2.10 -9.16
C GLY A 31 11.49 0.72 -9.04
N GLU A 32 11.53 0.14 -7.85
CA GLU A 32 12.19 -1.14 -7.60
C GLU A 32 11.22 -2.33 -7.54
N THR A 33 9.99 -2.17 -8.03
CA THR A 33 9.02 -3.25 -8.02
C THR A 33 8.79 -3.77 -9.44
N ASP A 34 8.54 -5.09 -9.55
CA ASP A 34 8.35 -5.75 -10.84
C ASP A 34 6.88 -5.98 -11.19
N PHE A 35 5.99 -5.97 -10.20
CA PHE A 35 4.57 -6.25 -10.40
C PHE A 35 3.78 -4.96 -10.58
N VAL A 36 3.73 -4.46 -11.80
CA VAL A 36 3.22 -3.11 -12.07
C VAL A 36 1.71 -2.97 -11.80
N ALA A 37 0.89 -3.92 -12.25
CA ALA A 37 -0.56 -3.79 -12.13
C ALA A 37 -1.03 -3.73 -10.69
N GLU A 38 -0.57 -4.65 -9.85
CA GLU A 38 -0.97 -4.67 -8.45
C GLU A 38 -0.28 -3.59 -7.63
N SER A 39 0.89 -3.13 -8.10
CA SER A 39 1.61 -2.05 -7.43
C SER A 39 0.81 -0.76 -7.41
N VAL A 40 0.16 -0.43 -8.51
CA VAL A 40 -0.65 0.79 -8.59
C VAL A 40 -1.79 0.73 -7.58
N ASP A 41 -2.51 -0.39 -7.55
CA ASP A 41 -3.62 -0.56 -6.61
C ASP A 41 -3.13 -0.54 -5.17
N TRP A 42 -2.06 -1.27 -4.88
CA TRP A 42 -1.50 -1.34 -3.52
C TRP A 42 -1.03 0.04 -3.05
N SER A 43 -0.35 0.80 -3.91
CA SER A 43 0.15 2.13 -3.55
C SER A 43 -1.01 3.09 -3.27
N LEU A 44 -2.09 3.02 -4.07
CA LEU A 44 -3.26 3.85 -3.82
C LEU A 44 -3.93 3.51 -2.51
N LEU A 45 -4.02 2.23 -2.18
CA LEU A 45 -4.58 1.78 -0.90
C LEU A 45 -3.74 2.29 0.27
N PHE A 46 -2.43 2.25 0.14
CA PHE A 46 -1.55 2.72 1.20
C PHE A 46 -1.67 4.23 1.40
N GLU A 47 -1.77 4.99 0.31
CA GLU A 47 -1.99 6.42 0.38
C GLU A 47 -3.32 6.75 1.06
N ALA A 48 -4.37 6.03 0.67
CA ALA A 48 -5.69 6.20 1.29
C ALA A 48 -5.64 5.89 2.79
N TYR A 49 -4.92 4.85 3.17
CA TYR A 49 -4.75 4.49 4.56
C TYR A 49 -4.10 5.62 5.36
N GLN A 50 -3.06 6.22 4.82
CA GLN A 50 -2.37 7.32 5.52
C GLN A 50 -3.26 8.55 5.65
N ILE A 51 -4.01 8.87 4.61
CA ILE A 51 -4.94 10.00 4.65
C ILE A 51 -6.03 9.76 5.70
N MET A 52 -6.61 8.57 5.71
CA MET A 52 -7.66 8.21 6.65
C MET A 52 -7.18 8.21 8.09
N ASN A 53 -5.91 7.91 8.31
CA ASN A 53 -5.31 7.94 9.64
C ASN A 53 -4.86 9.33 10.07
N GLY A 54 -5.05 10.34 9.24
CA GLY A 54 -4.63 11.70 9.55
C GLY A 54 -3.14 11.92 9.44
N LYS A 55 -2.43 11.03 8.75
CA LYS A 55 -1.00 11.18 8.53
C LYS A 55 -0.75 11.69 7.13
N THR A 56 0.27 12.54 7.00
CA THR A 56 0.65 13.02 5.67
C THR A 56 1.49 11.98 4.95
N VAL A 57 1.28 11.87 3.65
CA VAL A 57 2.11 11.03 2.78
C VAL A 57 3.33 11.85 2.40
N SER A 58 4.48 11.41 2.81
CA SER A 58 5.70 12.15 2.53
C SER A 58 6.77 11.29 1.92
#